data_8e1e33431e5954cf24b87afd87a53d8e
#
_entry.id   8e1e33431e5954cf24b87afd87a53d8e
#
_cell.length_a   1.000
_cell.length_b   1.000
_cell.length_c   1.000
_cell.angle_alpha   90.00
_cell.angle_beta   90.00
_cell.angle_gamma   90.00
#
_symmetry.space_group_name_H-M   'P 1'
#
loop_
_entity.id
_entity.type
_entity.pdbx_description
1 polymer ?
#
loop_
_entity_poly.entity_id
_entity_poly.type
_entity_poly.pdbx_seq_one_letter_code
_entity_poly.pdbx_strand_id
1 'polypeptide(L)'
;MLLVPAGILGLPVCRTGRRGDVFVLPTSFGLAGGDTMAVDFLALNEKAIAEFRANEGECGPPFEGTPIVLVTMVGAKSGRELCSPLAYSTDDDDLVVIASMGGAPNNPNWYHNFVANPDVLLEVGTDQYEATAVLTEGEERDRLYAAQAAQLPVFNKYAENAAPRVIPVFRLVRASS
;
A
#
# COMPACT_ATOMS: atom_id res chain seq x y z
N MET A 1 -40.27 -9.62 -23.97
CA MET A 1 -39.46 -10.77 -23.53
C MET A 1 -38.01 -10.42 -23.79
N LEU A 2 -37.39 -9.67 -22.87
CA LEU A 2 -35.99 -9.24 -22.95
C LEU A 2 -35.12 -10.22 -22.18
N LEU A 3 -34.18 -10.84 -22.90
CA LEU A 3 -33.13 -11.69 -22.32
C LEU A 3 -32.15 -10.80 -21.58
N VAL A 4 -31.94 -11.05 -20.30
CA VAL A 4 -30.82 -10.55 -19.50
C VAL A 4 -29.67 -11.55 -19.68
N PRO A 5 -28.47 -11.15 -20.09
CA PRO A 5 -27.35 -12.07 -20.10
C PRO A 5 -26.86 -12.29 -18.67
N ALA A 6 -26.89 -13.54 -18.22
CA ALA A 6 -26.19 -14.01 -17.04
C ALA A 6 -24.69 -14.04 -17.30
N GLY A 7 -23.91 -13.53 -16.37
CA GLY A 7 -22.46 -13.77 -16.38
C GLY A 7 -21.63 -12.66 -15.78
N ILE A 8 -21.83 -12.38 -14.47
CA ILE A 8 -20.75 -11.81 -13.66
C ILE A 8 -20.37 -12.90 -12.68
N LEU A 9 -19.47 -13.79 -13.13
CA LEU A 9 -18.78 -14.71 -12.22
C LEU A 9 -17.91 -13.89 -11.28
N GLY A 10 -18.08 -14.18 -10.00
CA GLY A 10 -17.51 -13.43 -8.89
C GLY A 10 -16.02 -13.19 -8.99
N LEU A 11 -15.68 -11.90 -9.03
CA LEU A 11 -14.33 -11.43 -8.70
C LEU A 11 -14.00 -11.91 -7.28
N PRO A 12 -12.77 -12.37 -7.02
CA PRO A 12 -12.38 -12.76 -5.68
C PRO A 12 -12.50 -11.56 -4.74
N VAL A 13 -13.41 -11.69 -3.77
CA VAL A 13 -13.53 -10.69 -2.72
C VAL A 13 -12.30 -10.81 -1.84
N CYS A 14 -11.44 -9.79 -1.86
CA CYS A 14 -10.30 -9.69 -0.97
C CYS A 14 -10.77 -9.83 0.49
N ARG A 15 -10.38 -10.92 1.16
CA ARG A 15 -10.70 -11.13 2.58
C ARG A 15 -9.56 -10.54 3.42
N THR A 16 -9.92 -9.62 4.30
CA THR A 16 -9.00 -9.04 5.28
C THR A 16 -8.36 -10.12 6.15
N GLY A 17 -7.03 -10.19 6.14
CA GLY A 17 -6.26 -11.12 6.96
C GLY A 17 -6.11 -10.63 8.40
N ARG A 18 -6.15 -11.53 9.36
CA ARG A 18 -5.90 -11.20 10.78
C ARG A 18 -4.42 -10.95 11.04
N ARG A 19 -4.13 -9.79 11.66
CA ARG A 19 -2.89 -9.31 12.29
C ARG A 19 -1.68 -9.07 11.38
N GLY A 20 -1.27 -7.81 11.31
CA GLY A 20 0.11 -7.42 11.10
C GLY A 20 0.46 -6.52 9.94
N ASP A 21 -0.51 -5.97 9.19
CA ASP A 21 -0.20 -5.04 8.11
C ASP A 21 -0.16 -3.62 8.65
N VAL A 22 1.03 -3.01 8.60
CA VAL A 22 1.25 -1.66 9.09
C VAL A 22 1.19 -0.70 7.92
N PHE A 23 0.22 0.18 7.96
CA PHE A 23 0.11 1.33 7.08
C PHE A 23 0.78 2.55 7.74
N VAL A 24 1.44 3.38 6.94
CA VAL A 24 2.06 4.62 7.41
C VAL A 24 1.09 5.77 7.25
N LEU A 25 0.65 6.34 8.36
CA LEU A 25 -0.12 7.58 8.37
C LEU A 25 0.75 8.78 7.99
N PRO A 26 0.24 9.73 7.19
CA PRO A 26 0.85 11.05 7.10
C PRO A 26 0.85 11.71 8.49
N THR A 27 1.96 12.33 8.88
CA THR A 27 2.25 12.89 10.21
C THR A 27 1.43 14.12 10.60
N SER A 28 0.36 14.44 9.90
CA SER A 28 -0.54 15.54 10.30
C SER A 28 -1.55 15.15 11.39
N PHE A 29 -1.47 13.94 11.96
CA PHE A 29 -2.22 13.62 13.16
C PHE A 29 -1.53 14.21 14.39
N GLY A 30 -1.73 15.50 14.60
CA GLY A 30 -1.36 16.18 15.81
C GLY A 30 -2.22 15.67 16.98
N LEU A 31 -1.72 14.68 17.71
CA LEU A 31 -2.26 14.32 19.02
C LEU A 31 -1.77 15.34 20.05
N ALA A 32 -2.56 16.39 20.25
CA ALA A 32 -2.48 17.17 21.46
C ALA A 32 -3.20 16.38 22.57
N GLY A 33 -2.44 15.82 23.52
CA GLY A 33 -3.00 15.21 24.72
C GLY A 33 -2.57 13.76 24.92
N GLY A 34 -1.81 13.53 25.97
CA GLY A 34 -1.11 12.30 26.37
C GLY A 34 -1.97 11.07 26.69
N ASP A 35 -2.55 10.46 25.69
CA ASP A 35 -2.97 9.07 25.72
C ASP A 35 -2.47 8.40 24.45
N THR A 36 -1.51 7.48 24.61
CA THR A 36 -1.01 6.64 23.52
C THR A 36 -2.09 5.61 23.20
N MET A 37 -3.13 6.02 22.48
CA MET A 37 -4.08 5.08 21.88
C MET A 37 -3.31 4.28 20.86
N ALA A 38 -3.11 3.00 21.11
CA ALA A 38 -2.59 2.07 20.12
C ALA A 38 -3.51 2.12 18.89
N VAL A 39 -2.99 2.65 17.77
CA VAL A 39 -3.76 2.71 16.52
C VAL A 39 -4.00 1.26 16.08
N ASP A 40 -5.27 0.87 15.98
CA ASP A 40 -5.62 -0.42 15.39
C ASP A 40 -5.51 -0.32 13.87
N PHE A 41 -4.29 -0.60 13.39
CA PHE A 41 -3.98 -0.57 11.95
C PHE A 41 -4.85 -1.54 11.14
N LEU A 42 -5.31 -2.61 11.75
CA LEU A 42 -6.19 -3.56 11.06
C LEU A 42 -7.55 -2.94 10.78
N ALA A 43 -8.18 -2.37 11.80
CA ALA A 43 -9.45 -1.66 11.64
C ALA A 43 -9.33 -0.47 10.68
N LEU A 44 -8.19 0.24 10.71
CA LEU A 44 -7.93 1.35 9.81
C LEU A 44 -7.80 0.89 8.34
N ASN A 45 -7.10 -0.22 8.10
CA ASN A 45 -6.98 -0.81 6.77
C ASN A 45 -8.34 -1.30 6.25
N GLU A 46 -9.12 -1.99 7.09
CA GLU A 46 -10.47 -2.45 6.73
C GLU A 46 -11.37 -1.28 6.34
N LYS A 47 -11.33 -0.18 7.10
CA LYS A 47 -12.07 1.04 6.79
C LYS A 47 -11.61 1.62 5.45
N ALA A 48 -10.30 1.79 5.24
CA ALA A 48 -9.75 2.35 4.01
C ALA A 48 -10.13 1.51 2.77
N ILE A 49 -10.06 0.18 2.85
CA ILE A 49 -10.47 -0.72 1.77
C ILE A 49 -11.97 -0.56 1.45
N ALA A 50 -12.81 -0.46 2.47
CA ALA A 50 -14.24 -0.28 2.29
C ALA A 50 -14.57 1.08 1.65
N GLU A 51 -13.94 2.16 2.11
CA GLU A 51 -14.11 3.51 1.56
C GLU A 51 -13.61 3.60 0.13
N PHE A 52 -12.41 3.08 -0.16
CA PHE A 52 -11.82 3.04 -1.50
C PHE A 52 -12.79 2.42 -2.52
N ARG A 53 -13.35 1.26 -2.21
CA ARG A 53 -14.27 0.55 -3.11
C ARG A 53 -15.65 1.21 -3.22
N ALA A 54 -16.10 1.91 -2.18
CA ALA A 54 -17.37 2.62 -2.18
C ALA A 54 -17.31 3.96 -2.93
N ASN A 55 -16.11 4.57 -3.04
CA ASN A 55 -15.91 5.93 -3.54
C ASN A 55 -14.91 5.99 -4.72
N GLU A 56 -14.87 4.95 -5.56
CA GLU A 56 -14.07 4.94 -6.81
C GLU A 56 -12.57 5.23 -6.60
N GLY A 57 -12.02 4.78 -5.46
CA GLY A 57 -10.59 4.95 -5.13
C GLY A 57 -10.30 6.06 -4.13
N GLU A 58 -11.31 6.80 -3.71
CA GLU A 58 -11.14 7.87 -2.72
C GLU A 58 -11.30 7.33 -1.29
N CYS A 59 -10.39 7.74 -0.41
CA CYS A 59 -10.44 7.44 1.02
C CYS A 59 -10.64 8.71 1.84
N GLY A 60 -11.47 8.62 2.89
CA GLY A 60 -11.61 9.69 3.88
C GLY A 60 -10.45 9.71 4.89
N PRO A 61 -10.55 10.59 5.92
CA PRO A 61 -9.51 10.68 6.94
C PRO A 61 -9.20 9.31 7.58
N PRO A 62 -7.90 9.01 7.78
CA PRO A 62 -6.73 9.89 7.67
C PRO A 62 -6.07 9.93 6.29
N PHE A 63 -6.63 9.31 5.26
CA PHE A 63 -6.03 9.14 3.94
C PHE A 63 -6.53 10.17 2.91
N GLU A 64 -7.38 11.08 3.33
CA GLU A 64 -7.96 12.10 2.47
C GLU A 64 -6.90 12.86 1.67
N GLY A 65 -7.07 12.90 0.34
CA GLY A 65 -6.13 13.54 -0.58
C GLY A 65 -4.82 12.78 -0.82
N THR A 66 -4.65 11.58 -0.25
CA THR A 66 -3.48 10.73 -0.50
C THR A 66 -3.81 9.70 -1.57
N PRO A 67 -3.02 9.58 -2.66
CA PRO A 67 -3.20 8.53 -3.64
C PRO A 67 -3.00 7.16 -2.99
N ILE A 68 -4.05 6.32 -3.03
CA ILE A 68 -4.05 4.98 -2.45
C ILE A 68 -4.22 3.94 -3.56
N VAL A 69 -3.47 2.87 -3.48
CA VAL A 69 -3.66 1.63 -4.24
C VAL A 69 -4.01 0.51 -3.28
N LEU A 70 -5.02 -0.30 -3.59
CA LEU A 70 -5.23 -1.56 -2.90
C LEU A 70 -4.39 -2.64 -3.57
N VAL A 71 -3.55 -3.30 -2.78
CA VAL A 71 -2.68 -4.37 -3.27
C VAL A 71 -3.12 -5.68 -2.66
N THR A 72 -3.62 -6.58 -3.49
CA THR A 72 -3.89 -7.96 -3.12
C THR A 72 -2.66 -8.81 -3.41
N MET A 73 -2.15 -9.48 -2.40
CA MET A 73 -0.90 -10.24 -2.41
C MET A 73 -1.03 -11.56 -1.67
N VAL A 74 -0.14 -12.51 -1.93
CA VAL A 74 -0.06 -13.77 -1.19
C VAL A 74 0.85 -13.62 0.02
N GLY A 75 0.34 -13.95 1.20
CA GLY A 75 1.08 -13.86 2.44
C GLY A 75 2.23 -14.88 2.49
N ALA A 76 3.48 -14.40 2.70
CA ALA A 76 4.69 -15.21 2.70
C ALA A 76 4.66 -16.38 3.70
N LYS A 77 4.03 -16.19 4.86
CA LYS A 77 3.92 -17.20 5.91
C LYS A 77 2.61 -18.00 5.87
N SER A 78 1.53 -17.36 5.42
CA SER A 78 0.20 -17.95 5.50
C SER A 78 -0.27 -18.60 4.21
N GLY A 79 0.32 -18.23 3.07
CA GLY A 79 -0.14 -18.61 1.73
C GLY A 79 -1.54 -18.08 1.38
N ARG A 80 -2.13 -17.23 2.22
CA ARG A 80 -3.47 -16.67 2.01
C ARG A 80 -3.39 -15.34 1.27
N GLU A 81 -4.43 -15.01 0.54
CA GLU A 81 -4.59 -13.67 -0.01
C GLU A 81 -4.81 -12.65 1.10
N LEU A 82 -4.08 -11.56 1.01
CA LEU A 82 -4.14 -10.41 1.90
C LEU A 82 -4.30 -9.15 1.04
N CYS A 83 -5.08 -8.20 1.51
CA CYS A 83 -5.24 -6.91 0.86
C CYS A 83 -4.73 -5.80 1.77
N SER A 84 -3.92 -4.90 1.22
CA SER A 84 -3.38 -3.76 1.95
C SER A 84 -3.56 -2.47 1.15
N PRO A 85 -4.10 -1.41 1.76
CA PRO A 85 -4.09 -0.08 1.18
C PRO A 85 -2.69 0.51 1.35
N LEU A 86 -2.07 0.94 0.26
CA LEU A 86 -0.74 1.55 0.25
C LEU A 86 -0.80 2.91 -0.42
N ALA A 87 -0.12 3.91 0.18
CA ALA A 87 0.13 5.17 -0.49
C ALA A 87 1.16 4.95 -1.61
N TYR A 88 0.90 5.54 -2.77
CA TYR A 88 1.78 5.42 -3.91
C TYR A 88 2.12 6.77 -4.53
N SER A 89 3.22 6.81 -5.26
CA SER A 89 3.52 7.81 -6.27
C SER A 89 3.68 7.15 -7.63
N THR A 90 3.86 7.93 -8.67
CA THR A 90 4.06 7.41 -10.04
C THR A 90 5.47 7.74 -10.53
N ASP A 91 6.05 6.85 -11.32
CA ASP A 91 7.28 7.07 -12.06
C ASP A 91 7.10 6.43 -13.43
N ASP A 92 6.97 7.27 -14.46
CA ASP A 92 6.46 6.91 -15.78
C ASP A 92 5.09 6.21 -15.67
N ASP A 93 4.96 4.98 -16.17
CA ASP A 93 3.72 4.20 -16.16
C ASP A 93 3.58 3.29 -14.93
N ASP A 94 4.60 3.24 -14.06
CA ASP A 94 4.63 2.38 -12.89
C ASP A 94 4.17 3.11 -11.62
N LEU A 95 3.56 2.36 -10.71
CA LEU A 95 3.32 2.82 -9.36
C LEU A 95 4.53 2.53 -8.47
N VAL A 96 4.83 3.45 -7.57
CA VAL A 96 5.95 3.34 -6.62
C VAL A 96 5.41 3.33 -5.20
N VAL A 97 5.76 2.32 -4.44
CA VAL A 97 5.40 2.19 -3.01
C VAL A 97 6.65 2.07 -2.14
N ILE A 98 6.62 2.72 -0.98
CA ILE A 98 7.77 2.84 -0.09
C ILE A 98 7.50 2.16 1.24
N ALA A 99 8.35 1.18 1.60
CA ALA A 99 8.21 0.38 2.82
C ALA A 99 8.71 1.14 4.08
N SER A 100 8.23 2.38 4.26
CA SER A 100 8.73 3.28 5.32
C SER A 100 8.34 2.84 6.71
N MET A 101 7.12 2.33 6.90
CA MET A 101 6.56 1.99 8.23
C MET A 101 6.73 3.13 9.26
N GLY A 102 6.58 4.41 8.83
CA GLY A 102 6.78 5.58 9.70
C GLY A 102 8.21 5.77 10.20
N GLY A 103 9.19 5.14 9.57
CA GLY A 103 10.59 5.12 10.03
C GLY A 103 10.85 4.09 11.13
N ALA A 104 10.00 3.08 11.31
CA ALA A 104 10.25 1.99 12.25
C ALA A 104 11.52 1.20 11.86
N PRO A 105 12.19 0.52 12.83
CA PRO A 105 13.42 -0.23 12.56
C PRO A 105 13.21 -1.48 11.71
N ASN A 106 11.98 -1.95 11.57
CA ASN A 106 11.61 -3.14 10.81
C ASN A 106 10.84 -2.77 9.54
N ASN A 107 10.89 -3.66 8.53
CA ASN A 107 10.05 -3.54 7.36
C ASN A 107 8.59 -3.93 7.67
N PRO A 108 7.61 -3.35 6.96
CA PRO A 108 6.21 -3.77 7.07
C PRO A 108 6.01 -5.20 6.59
N ASN A 109 4.93 -5.86 7.03
CA ASN A 109 4.67 -7.26 6.64
C ASN A 109 4.50 -7.45 5.15
N TRP A 110 3.87 -6.50 4.45
CA TRP A 110 3.69 -6.56 3.01
C TRP A 110 5.02 -6.57 2.22
N TYR A 111 6.08 -5.97 2.75
CA TYR A 111 7.42 -6.08 2.17
C TYR A 111 7.86 -7.54 2.04
N HIS A 112 7.69 -8.32 3.11
CA HIS A 112 8.07 -9.74 3.10
C HIS A 112 7.18 -10.57 2.16
N ASN A 113 5.92 -10.16 2.00
CA ASN A 113 5.00 -10.80 1.07
C ASN A 113 5.43 -10.54 -0.39
N PHE A 114 5.78 -9.31 -0.74
CA PHE A 114 6.26 -8.96 -2.08
C PHE A 114 7.58 -9.68 -2.43
N VAL A 115 8.51 -9.76 -1.47
CA VAL A 115 9.78 -10.46 -1.69
C VAL A 115 9.56 -11.96 -1.93
N ALA A 116 8.60 -12.56 -1.23
CA ALA A 116 8.31 -13.99 -1.36
C ALA A 116 7.41 -14.31 -2.56
N ASN A 117 6.45 -13.44 -2.88
CA ASN A 117 5.43 -13.61 -3.90
C ASN A 117 5.24 -12.25 -4.60
N PRO A 118 6.02 -11.96 -5.65
CA PRO A 118 6.01 -10.63 -6.27
C PRO A 118 4.78 -10.34 -7.13
N ASP A 119 4.04 -11.36 -7.55
CA ASP A 119 2.83 -11.18 -8.36
C ASP A 119 1.68 -10.69 -7.47
N VAL A 120 1.08 -9.58 -7.87
CA VAL A 120 0.06 -8.86 -7.11
C VAL A 120 -1.09 -8.44 -8.01
N LEU A 121 -2.27 -8.24 -7.41
CA LEU A 121 -3.40 -7.62 -8.07
C LEU A 121 -3.59 -6.23 -7.49
N LEU A 122 -3.67 -5.23 -8.36
CA LEU A 122 -3.83 -3.81 -7.99
C LEU A 122 -5.25 -3.34 -8.26
N GLU A 123 -5.79 -2.53 -7.34
CA GLU A 123 -7.00 -1.72 -7.56
C GLU A 123 -6.58 -0.24 -7.47
N VAL A 124 -6.73 0.51 -8.57
CA VAL A 124 -6.37 1.93 -8.68
C VAL A 124 -7.57 2.71 -9.20
N GLY A 125 -8.19 3.52 -8.36
CA GLY A 125 -9.49 4.11 -8.70
C GLY A 125 -10.52 3.03 -9.00
N THR A 126 -11.03 3.00 -10.22
CA THR A 126 -11.97 1.98 -10.71
C THR A 126 -11.31 0.85 -11.50
N ASP A 127 -10.00 0.98 -11.79
CA ASP A 127 -9.27 0.01 -12.58
C ASP A 127 -8.70 -1.11 -11.70
N GLN A 128 -8.68 -2.33 -12.27
CA GLN A 128 -8.07 -3.49 -11.65
C GLN A 128 -7.17 -4.21 -12.65
N TYR A 129 -5.93 -4.51 -12.26
CA TYR A 129 -4.97 -5.19 -13.14
C TYR A 129 -3.88 -5.93 -12.36
N GLU A 130 -3.29 -6.93 -13.00
CA GLU A 130 -2.14 -7.67 -12.47
C GLU A 130 -0.86 -6.87 -12.64
N ALA A 131 0.03 -6.98 -11.65
CA ALA A 131 1.35 -6.35 -11.65
C ALA A 131 2.38 -7.22 -10.95
N THR A 132 3.65 -6.90 -11.17
CA THR A 132 4.77 -7.53 -10.45
C THR A 132 5.43 -6.48 -9.57
N ALA A 133 5.59 -6.78 -8.28
CA ALA A 133 6.30 -5.94 -7.33
C ALA A 133 7.81 -6.15 -7.47
N VAL A 134 8.50 -5.16 -8.03
CA VAL A 134 9.95 -5.19 -8.28
C VAL A 134 10.67 -4.35 -7.23
N LEU A 135 11.51 -5.00 -6.43
CA LEU A 135 12.37 -4.29 -5.46
C LEU A 135 13.43 -3.50 -6.21
N THR A 136 13.50 -2.20 -5.97
CA THR A 136 14.53 -1.34 -6.55
C THR A 136 15.76 -1.25 -5.64
N GLU A 137 16.94 -1.08 -6.24
CA GLU A 137 18.21 -1.02 -5.53
C GLU A 137 19.10 0.11 -6.07
N GLY A 138 20.16 0.46 -5.33
CA GLY A 138 21.16 1.43 -5.75
C GLY A 138 20.59 2.80 -6.11
N GLU A 139 21.09 3.37 -7.20
CA GLU A 139 20.73 4.72 -7.66
C GLU A 139 19.23 4.86 -7.99
N GLU A 140 18.60 3.82 -8.53
CA GLU A 140 17.18 3.85 -8.84
C GLU A 140 16.34 3.98 -7.57
N ARG A 141 16.62 3.16 -6.57
CA ARG A 141 15.98 3.25 -5.26
C ARG A 141 16.13 4.64 -4.66
N ASP A 142 17.35 5.20 -4.70
CA ASP A 142 17.64 6.50 -4.10
C ASP A 142 16.91 7.62 -4.83
N ARG A 143 16.84 7.56 -6.15
CA ARG A 143 16.11 8.51 -6.98
C ARG A 143 14.62 8.51 -6.67
N LEU A 144 14.00 7.32 -6.63
CA LEU A 144 12.57 7.17 -6.34
C LEU A 144 12.23 7.63 -4.92
N TYR A 145 13.07 7.29 -3.95
CA TYR A 145 12.89 7.75 -2.57
C TYR A 145 12.99 9.27 -2.46
N ALA A 146 13.99 9.87 -3.09
CA ALA A 146 14.19 11.31 -3.09
C ALA A 146 13.02 12.05 -3.77
N ALA A 147 12.48 11.51 -4.86
CA ALA A 147 11.29 12.06 -5.52
C ALA A 147 10.08 12.09 -4.59
N GLN A 148 9.85 11.02 -3.82
CA GLN A 148 8.78 10.97 -2.83
C GLN A 148 9.03 11.94 -1.67
N ALA A 149 10.26 12.00 -1.16
CA ALA A 149 10.63 12.90 -0.06
C ALA A 149 10.54 14.39 -0.45
N ALA A 150 10.71 14.72 -1.74
CA ALA A 150 10.50 16.07 -2.26
C ALA A 150 9.03 16.48 -2.24
N GLN A 151 8.12 15.54 -2.51
CA GLN A 151 6.66 15.78 -2.45
C GLN A 151 6.14 15.74 -1.00
N LEU A 152 6.65 14.83 -0.19
CA LEU A 152 6.26 14.60 1.20
C LEU A 152 7.51 14.64 2.12
N PRO A 153 7.91 15.81 2.64
CA PRO A 153 9.15 15.98 3.43
C PRO A 153 9.24 15.10 4.69
N VAL A 154 8.13 14.56 5.16
CA VAL A 154 8.10 13.61 6.29
C VAL A 154 8.93 12.35 6.02
N PHE A 155 9.12 11.97 4.74
CA PHE A 155 9.95 10.81 4.39
C PHE A 155 11.42 11.01 4.77
N ASN A 156 11.95 12.24 4.79
CA ASN A 156 13.27 12.52 5.31
C ASN A 156 13.40 12.11 6.79
N LYS A 157 12.37 12.45 7.58
CA LYS A 157 12.29 12.04 9.00
C LYS A 157 12.20 10.51 9.16
N TYR A 158 11.46 9.85 8.27
CA TYR A 158 11.37 8.39 8.27
C TYR A 158 12.70 7.72 7.97
N ALA A 159 13.51 8.27 7.05
CA ALA A 159 14.84 7.76 6.77
C ALA A 159 15.77 7.90 7.97
N GLU A 160 15.75 9.06 8.65
CA GLU A 160 16.53 9.30 9.87
C GLU A 160 16.15 8.32 10.98
N ASN A 161 14.85 8.15 11.24
CA ASN A 161 14.35 7.26 12.29
C ASN A 161 14.62 5.78 12.02
N ALA A 162 14.58 5.38 10.74
CA ALA A 162 14.81 3.99 10.34
C ALA A 162 16.28 3.59 10.42
N ALA A 163 17.22 4.54 10.43
CA ALA A 163 18.64 4.24 10.37
C ALA A 163 19.08 3.25 11.49
N PRO A 164 19.93 2.26 11.20
CA PRO A 164 20.72 2.07 9.95
C PRO A 164 19.96 1.35 8.81
N ARG A 165 18.65 1.05 8.98
CA ARG A 165 17.85 0.42 7.93
C ARG A 165 17.67 1.37 6.75
N VAL A 166 18.01 0.90 5.56
CA VAL A 166 17.65 1.56 4.30
C VAL A 166 16.22 1.19 3.96
N ILE A 167 15.33 2.18 3.86
CA ILE A 167 13.91 1.94 3.57
C ILE A 167 13.77 1.43 2.14
N PRO A 168 13.15 0.23 1.93
CA PRO A 168 12.96 -0.33 0.60
C PRO A 168 11.93 0.43 -0.22
N VAL A 169 12.12 0.43 -1.54
CA VAL A 169 11.21 1.00 -2.54
C VAL A 169 10.88 -0.07 -3.56
N PHE A 170 9.61 -0.20 -3.92
CA PHE A 170 9.16 -1.11 -4.97
C PHE A 170 8.52 -0.33 -6.10
N ARG A 171 8.75 -0.80 -7.33
CA ARG A 171 7.92 -0.53 -8.49
C ARG A 171 6.86 -1.62 -8.59
N LEU A 172 5.64 -1.22 -8.87
CA LEU A 172 4.55 -2.13 -9.23
C LEU A 172 4.38 -2.04 -10.74
N VAL A 173 5.04 -2.94 -11.44
CA VAL A 173 5.13 -2.94 -12.90
C VAL A 173 3.93 -3.71 -13.45
N ARG A 174 3.13 -3.06 -14.31
CA ARG A 174 1.94 -3.68 -14.90
C ARG A 174 2.33 -4.91 -15.72
N ALA A 175 1.63 -6.03 -15.50
CA ALA A 175 1.84 -7.22 -16.30
C ALA A 175 1.47 -6.95 -17.76
N SER A 176 2.37 -7.31 -18.68
CA SER A 176 2.10 -7.22 -20.13
C SER A 176 1.07 -8.28 -20.49
N SER A 177 0.00 -7.87 -21.15
CA SER A 177 -1.03 -8.77 -21.71
C SER A 177 -0.48 -9.57 -22.89
#